data_be4ba88546ca13df15ebe629b337b176
#
_entry.id   be4ba88546ca13df15ebe629b337b176
#
_cell.length_a   1.000
_cell.length_b   1.000
_cell.length_c   1.000
_cell.angle_alpha   90.00
_cell.angle_beta   90.00
_cell.angle_gamma   90.00
#
_symmetry.space_group_name_H-M   'P 1'
#
loop_
_entity.id
_entity.type
_entity.pdbx_description
1 polymer ?
#
loop_
_entity_poly.entity_id
_entity_poly.type
_entity_poly.pdbx_seq_one_letter_code
_entity_poly.pdbx_strand_id
1 'polypeptide(L)'
;MKRENIVGRANVEDTPELEAYYRSLEGEALGALWTVANEIEPWYPQPKSVPTLWKWQRIERFVRRAADLVSAEKAARRVVMLVNPGRKEWSAAAGLLYTGVQVMNPGEFTSAHRHQASALRFVMEGRGAYTVVDGEKMTLGARDLVLTPNGTWHDHGIEANGTQCVWQDGLDIPLMNSLDANFYEVHPQLMQTPAPLSRENWSKPYSPQFQYRWDDAYRAVREADRTPYDGRVYEYRNPLTGGPIMPTMAAQLQLLAKGETTGAHRHTGSVIYQVAQGSGWSEIAGQRFEWGEKDIFALPSWALHRHGAYEEAVLFSFNDLPAMRALALYREAEE
;
A
#
# COMPACT_ATOMS: atom_id res chain seq x y z
N MET A 1 -29.11 -7.49 -8.06
CA MET A 1 -30.01 -8.46 -8.71
C MET A 1 -29.52 -9.84 -8.31
N LYS A 2 -30.23 -10.53 -7.41
CA LYS A 2 -29.92 -11.93 -7.07
C LYS A 2 -30.19 -12.76 -8.33
N ARG A 3 -29.15 -13.29 -8.94
CA ARG A 3 -29.28 -14.30 -10.00
C ARG A 3 -29.40 -15.67 -9.33
N GLU A 4 -30.55 -15.91 -8.72
CA GLU A 4 -30.93 -17.23 -8.25
C GLU A 4 -31.29 -18.07 -9.49
N ASN A 5 -30.73 -19.31 -9.55
CA ASN A 5 -31.00 -20.34 -10.56
C ASN A 5 -30.46 -20.10 -11.98
N ILE A 6 -29.13 -20.00 -12.12
CA ILE A 6 -28.51 -20.23 -13.42
C ILE A 6 -28.18 -21.72 -13.56
N VAL A 7 -28.78 -22.35 -14.56
CA VAL A 7 -28.47 -23.74 -14.97
C VAL A 7 -26.95 -23.87 -15.17
N GLY A 8 -26.31 -24.82 -14.50
CA GLY A 8 -24.87 -25.08 -14.58
C GLY A 8 -24.02 -24.54 -13.42
N ARG A 9 -24.60 -23.87 -12.42
CA ARG A 9 -23.96 -23.61 -11.13
C ARG A 9 -24.48 -24.53 -10.05
N ALA A 10 -23.60 -24.84 -9.09
CA ALA A 10 -23.85 -25.78 -8.00
C ALA A 10 -25.21 -25.53 -7.33
N ASN A 11 -26.08 -26.48 -7.50
CA ASN A 11 -27.44 -26.49 -6.96
C ASN A 11 -27.76 -27.91 -6.51
N VAL A 12 -26.82 -28.55 -5.84
CA VAL A 12 -26.93 -29.93 -5.35
C VAL A 12 -27.54 -29.85 -3.96
N GLU A 13 -28.66 -30.53 -3.77
CA GLU A 13 -29.27 -30.69 -2.45
C GLU A 13 -28.46 -31.74 -1.65
N ASP A 14 -28.10 -31.38 -0.42
CA ASP A 14 -27.38 -32.28 0.47
C ASP A 14 -28.28 -33.44 0.90
N THR A 15 -27.79 -34.64 0.74
CA THR A 15 -28.41 -35.88 1.24
C THR A 15 -27.48 -36.56 2.23
N PRO A 16 -27.97 -37.41 3.14
CA PRO A 16 -27.11 -38.14 4.07
C PRO A 16 -26.01 -38.97 3.35
N GLU A 17 -26.29 -39.45 2.14
CA GLU A 17 -25.32 -40.18 1.32
C GLU A 17 -24.23 -39.22 0.78
N LEU A 18 -24.60 -38.02 0.31
CA LEU A 18 -23.65 -37.01 -0.13
C LEU A 18 -22.78 -36.48 1.02
N GLU A 19 -23.37 -36.27 2.19
CA GLU A 19 -22.57 -35.90 3.37
C GLU A 19 -21.56 -36.98 3.76
N ALA A 20 -21.94 -38.26 3.68
CA ALA A 20 -21.00 -39.34 3.91
C ALA A 20 -19.88 -39.38 2.85
N TYR A 21 -20.22 -39.12 1.60
CA TYR A 21 -19.28 -39.01 0.50
C TYR A 21 -18.30 -37.81 0.73
N TYR A 22 -18.77 -36.65 1.12
CA TYR A 22 -17.90 -35.50 1.41
C TYR A 22 -16.91 -35.79 2.53
N ARG A 23 -17.36 -36.45 3.62
CA ARG A 23 -16.45 -36.89 4.68
C ARG A 23 -15.38 -37.89 4.19
N SER A 24 -15.72 -38.75 3.22
CA SER A 24 -14.74 -39.66 2.64
C SER A 24 -13.70 -38.92 1.77
N LEU A 25 -14.10 -37.87 1.08
CA LEU A 25 -13.17 -37.03 0.30
C LEU A 25 -12.15 -36.30 1.20
N GLU A 26 -12.60 -35.76 2.35
CA GLU A 26 -11.74 -35.07 3.30
C GLU A 26 -10.62 -35.99 3.82
N GLY A 27 -10.91 -37.27 4.06
CA GLY A 27 -9.92 -38.26 4.50
C GLY A 27 -8.80 -38.53 3.49
N GLU A 28 -9.03 -38.23 2.22
CA GLU A 28 -8.07 -38.37 1.11
C GLU A 28 -7.53 -37.00 0.61
N ALA A 29 -7.75 -35.92 1.36
CA ALA A 29 -7.41 -34.53 0.98
C ALA A 29 -8.07 -34.10 -0.36
N LEU A 30 -9.27 -34.59 -0.64
CA LEU A 30 -10.08 -34.23 -1.81
C LEU A 30 -11.24 -33.32 -1.39
N GLY A 31 -11.69 -32.48 -2.31
CA GLY A 31 -12.84 -31.58 -2.12
C GLY A 31 -13.81 -31.66 -3.29
N ALA A 32 -15.09 -31.44 -3.01
CA ALA A 32 -16.13 -31.39 -4.04
C ALA A 32 -16.34 -29.94 -4.51
N LEU A 33 -15.86 -29.60 -5.70
CA LEU A 33 -15.92 -28.22 -6.25
C LEU A 33 -17.34 -27.62 -6.16
N TRP A 34 -18.37 -28.41 -6.43
CA TRP A 34 -19.75 -27.91 -6.44
C TRP A 34 -20.27 -27.44 -5.07
N THR A 35 -19.62 -27.83 -3.96
CA THR A 35 -19.97 -27.33 -2.62
C THR A 35 -19.45 -25.95 -2.34
N VAL A 36 -18.36 -25.52 -3.02
CA VAL A 36 -17.65 -24.25 -2.83
C VAL A 36 -17.56 -23.41 -4.10
N ALA A 37 -18.20 -23.83 -5.19
CA ALA A 37 -18.07 -23.17 -6.50
C ALA A 37 -18.39 -21.68 -6.47
N ASN A 38 -19.39 -21.25 -5.70
CA ASN A 38 -19.75 -19.84 -5.60
C ASN A 38 -18.76 -19.00 -4.78
N GLU A 39 -17.95 -19.64 -3.93
CA GLU A 39 -16.89 -18.98 -3.16
C GLU A 39 -15.61 -18.87 -4.00
N ILE A 40 -15.27 -19.94 -4.74
CA ILE A 40 -14.05 -19.97 -5.58
C ILE A 40 -14.22 -19.11 -6.82
N GLU A 41 -15.41 -19.13 -7.45
CA GLU A 41 -15.74 -18.39 -8.67
C GLU A 41 -16.95 -17.45 -8.46
N PRO A 42 -16.81 -16.37 -7.67
CA PRO A 42 -17.92 -15.46 -7.41
C PRO A 42 -18.31 -14.68 -8.68
N TRP A 43 -19.56 -14.23 -8.75
CA TRP A 43 -20.09 -13.46 -9.88
C TRP A 43 -19.42 -12.08 -10.06
N TYR A 44 -18.86 -11.53 -8.99
CA TYR A 44 -18.13 -10.26 -8.95
C TYR A 44 -17.09 -10.33 -7.84
N PRO A 45 -16.06 -9.46 -7.88
CA PRO A 45 -15.03 -9.46 -6.87
C PRO A 45 -15.60 -9.33 -5.44
N GLN A 46 -15.17 -10.21 -4.56
CA GLN A 46 -15.55 -10.23 -3.14
C GLN A 46 -14.30 -10.05 -2.27
N PRO A 47 -13.78 -8.80 -2.14
CA PRO A 47 -12.58 -8.58 -1.36
C PRO A 47 -12.79 -8.91 0.12
N LYS A 48 -11.83 -9.58 0.73
CA LYS A 48 -11.81 -9.81 2.19
C LYS A 48 -11.50 -8.53 2.97
N SER A 49 -10.79 -7.58 2.35
CA SER A 49 -10.50 -6.28 2.93
C SER A 49 -11.79 -5.47 3.07
N VAL A 50 -11.91 -4.73 4.16
CA VAL A 50 -13.03 -3.81 4.41
C VAL A 50 -12.54 -2.36 4.39
N PRO A 51 -13.39 -1.38 4.02
CA PRO A 51 -13.06 0.03 4.17
C PRO A 51 -12.63 0.33 5.60
N THR A 52 -11.49 0.98 5.78
CA THR A 52 -10.92 1.20 7.11
C THR A 52 -10.23 2.56 7.15
N LEU A 53 -10.48 3.32 8.21
CA LEU A 53 -9.81 4.60 8.49
C LEU A 53 -9.02 4.49 9.80
N TRP A 54 -7.72 4.77 9.74
CA TRP A 54 -6.85 4.92 10.90
C TRP A 54 -6.62 6.41 11.15
N LYS A 55 -7.30 6.95 12.15
CA LYS A 55 -7.15 8.35 12.56
C LYS A 55 -5.78 8.58 13.19
N TRP A 56 -5.00 9.54 12.65
CA TRP A 56 -3.69 9.88 13.18
C TRP A 56 -3.75 10.22 14.67
N GLN A 57 -4.70 11.03 15.08
CA GLN A 57 -4.92 11.41 16.47
C GLN A 57 -5.05 10.20 17.43
N ARG A 58 -5.53 9.05 16.92
CA ARG A 58 -5.68 7.83 17.73
C ARG A 58 -4.43 6.97 17.72
N ILE A 59 -3.73 6.87 16.58
CA ILE A 59 -2.58 5.97 16.42
C ILE A 59 -1.26 6.62 16.83
N GLU A 60 -1.12 7.95 16.76
CA GLU A 60 0.12 8.68 17.06
C GLU A 60 0.72 8.29 18.41
N ARG A 61 -0.09 8.21 19.45
CA ARG A 61 0.38 7.83 20.79
C ARG A 61 1.05 6.46 20.84
N PHE A 62 0.57 5.50 20.03
CA PHE A 62 1.17 4.15 19.96
C PHE A 62 2.47 4.19 19.17
N VAL A 63 2.50 4.93 18.06
CA VAL A 63 3.70 5.13 17.24
C VAL A 63 4.82 5.76 18.09
N ARG A 64 4.54 6.87 18.79
CA ARG A 64 5.55 7.53 19.63
C ARG A 64 5.94 6.66 20.82
N ARG A 65 4.99 5.99 21.47
CA ARG A 65 5.28 5.11 22.59
C ARG A 65 6.18 3.93 22.19
N ALA A 66 6.09 3.44 20.95
CA ALA A 66 6.98 2.41 20.45
C ALA A 66 8.46 2.86 20.50
N ALA A 67 8.73 4.16 20.26
CA ALA A 67 10.08 4.72 20.33
C ALA A 67 10.69 4.66 21.75
N ASP A 68 9.85 4.75 22.80
CA ASP A 68 10.28 4.66 24.18
C ASP A 68 10.48 3.20 24.66
N LEU A 69 9.67 2.29 24.12
CA LEU A 69 9.60 0.91 24.63
C LEU A 69 10.58 -0.04 23.95
N VAL A 70 10.90 0.19 22.68
CA VAL A 70 11.71 -0.73 21.88
C VAL A 70 12.81 0.06 21.18
N SER A 71 14.08 -0.29 21.40
CA SER A 71 15.19 0.31 20.66
C SER A 71 15.16 -0.07 19.18
N ALA A 72 15.64 0.81 18.30
CA ALA A 72 15.73 0.54 16.87
C ALA A 72 16.55 -0.72 16.57
N GLU A 73 17.63 -0.95 17.33
CA GLU A 73 18.50 -2.12 17.21
C GLU A 73 17.76 -3.43 17.48
N LYS A 74 16.95 -3.50 18.56
CA LYS A 74 16.21 -4.71 18.93
C LYS A 74 15.01 -4.97 18.03
N ALA A 75 14.36 -3.91 17.55
CA ALA A 75 13.21 -4.02 16.67
C ALA A 75 13.57 -4.36 15.22
N ALA A 76 14.87 -4.24 14.85
CA ALA A 76 15.30 -4.16 13.45
C ALA A 76 14.58 -3.02 12.70
N ARG A 77 13.26 -2.95 12.79
CA ARG A 77 12.39 -1.89 12.29
C ARG A 77 11.25 -1.63 13.26
N ARG A 78 11.13 -0.43 13.77
CA ARG A 78 10.11 -0.03 14.75
C ARG A 78 8.88 0.52 14.03
N VAL A 79 8.06 -0.40 13.51
CA VAL A 79 6.86 -0.12 12.72
C VAL A 79 5.62 -0.55 13.46
N VAL A 80 4.64 0.33 13.56
CA VAL A 80 3.27 0.00 13.99
C VAL A 80 2.46 -0.33 12.75
N MET A 81 2.09 -1.60 12.58
CA MET A 81 1.34 -2.09 11.42
C MET A 81 -0.12 -1.61 11.46
N LEU A 82 -0.65 -1.20 10.32
CA LEU A 82 -2.06 -0.88 10.13
C LEU A 82 -2.77 -2.12 9.55
N VAL A 83 -3.43 -2.86 10.42
CA VAL A 83 -4.03 -4.16 10.06
C VAL A 83 -5.49 -3.98 9.68
N ASN A 84 -5.87 -4.45 8.50
CA ASN A 84 -7.27 -4.43 8.07
C ASN A 84 -8.09 -5.48 8.83
N PRO A 85 -9.25 -5.13 9.40
CA PRO A 85 -10.07 -6.08 10.15
C PRO A 85 -10.46 -7.34 9.37
N GLY A 86 -10.60 -7.25 8.04
CA GLY A 86 -10.91 -8.39 7.18
C GLY A 86 -9.69 -9.22 6.73
N ARG A 87 -8.46 -8.79 7.05
CA ARG A 87 -7.20 -9.39 6.55
C ARG A 87 -6.16 -9.63 7.66
N LYS A 88 -6.60 -9.95 8.86
CA LYS A 88 -5.73 -10.10 10.04
C LYS A 88 -4.65 -11.16 9.85
N GLU A 89 -4.99 -12.27 9.22
CA GLU A 89 -4.09 -13.41 9.00
C GLU A 89 -2.90 -13.08 8.08
N TRP A 90 -3.04 -12.06 7.25
CA TRP A 90 -2.01 -11.66 6.28
C TRP A 90 -1.28 -10.38 6.67
N SER A 91 -1.62 -9.78 7.80
CA SER A 91 -1.13 -8.45 8.21
C SER A 91 -1.24 -7.40 7.09
N ALA A 92 -2.28 -7.51 6.25
CA ALA A 92 -2.51 -6.63 5.12
C ALA A 92 -3.40 -5.45 5.50
N ALA A 93 -3.12 -4.28 4.94
CA ALA A 93 -3.94 -3.09 5.09
C ALA A 93 -5.08 -3.03 4.04
N ALA A 94 -4.81 -3.48 2.81
CA ALA A 94 -5.84 -3.68 1.78
C ALA A 94 -5.28 -4.61 0.69
N GLY A 95 -6.08 -5.57 0.23
CA GLY A 95 -5.72 -6.46 -0.88
C GLY A 95 -4.34 -7.09 -0.72
N LEU A 96 -3.44 -6.77 -1.63
CA LEU A 96 -2.06 -7.25 -1.65
C LEU A 96 -1.06 -6.26 -1.01
N LEU A 97 -1.57 -5.21 -0.33
CA LEU A 97 -0.77 -4.14 0.22
C LEU A 97 -0.68 -4.22 1.75
N TYR A 98 0.54 -4.08 2.24
CA TYR A 98 0.88 -3.82 3.63
C TYR A 98 1.11 -2.32 3.81
N THR A 99 0.74 -1.77 4.98
CA THR A 99 1.21 -0.47 5.42
C THR A 99 1.42 -0.43 6.92
N GLY A 100 2.32 0.44 7.34
CA GLY A 100 2.61 0.71 8.73
C GLY A 100 3.23 2.09 8.91
N VAL A 101 3.34 2.51 10.15
CA VAL A 101 3.97 3.79 10.51
C VAL A 101 5.23 3.50 11.31
N GLN A 102 6.37 3.90 10.77
CA GLN A 102 7.68 3.77 11.40
C GLN A 102 8.05 5.07 12.11
N VAL A 103 8.69 4.93 13.28
CA VAL A 103 9.24 6.04 14.04
C VAL A 103 10.70 5.79 14.36
N MET A 104 11.54 6.82 14.17
CA MET A 104 12.97 6.78 14.52
C MET A 104 13.40 8.07 15.20
N ASN A 105 14.30 7.94 16.16
CA ASN A 105 14.89 9.05 16.92
C ASN A 105 16.20 9.52 16.27
N PRO A 106 16.66 10.75 16.58
CA PRO A 106 17.97 11.24 16.15
C PRO A 106 19.10 10.27 16.51
N GLY A 107 20.00 10.02 15.55
CA GLY A 107 21.12 9.10 15.71
C GLY A 107 20.81 7.62 15.57
N GLU A 108 19.53 7.23 15.48
CA GLU A 108 19.17 5.84 15.24
C GLU A 108 19.32 5.47 13.75
N PHE A 109 19.63 4.20 13.50
CA PHE A 109 19.65 3.61 12.17
C PHE A 109 19.13 2.17 12.20
N THR A 110 18.71 1.66 11.04
CA THR A 110 18.40 0.23 10.83
C THR A 110 19.59 -0.44 10.16
N SER A 111 19.87 -1.71 10.50
CA SER A 111 20.89 -2.47 9.80
C SER A 111 20.53 -2.66 8.32
N ALA A 112 21.56 -2.62 7.46
CA ALA A 112 21.41 -2.86 6.04
C ALA A 112 20.88 -4.28 5.77
N HIS A 113 19.87 -4.37 4.93
CA HIS A 113 19.21 -5.63 4.58
C HIS A 113 18.56 -5.53 3.21
N ARG A 114 18.11 -6.65 2.68
CA ARG A 114 17.23 -6.71 1.50
C ARG A 114 16.13 -7.72 1.69
N HIS A 115 15.03 -7.51 0.98
CA HIS A 115 13.90 -8.43 0.94
C HIS A 115 13.25 -8.43 -0.44
N GLN A 116 12.46 -9.49 -0.72
CA GLN A 116 11.81 -9.61 -2.01
C GLN A 116 10.67 -8.62 -2.20
N ALA A 117 9.96 -8.27 -1.13
CA ALA A 117 8.91 -7.27 -1.22
C ALA A 117 9.48 -5.91 -1.65
N SER A 118 8.82 -5.26 -2.60
CA SER A 118 9.07 -3.85 -2.90
C SER A 118 8.52 -2.99 -1.78
N ALA A 119 9.20 -1.87 -1.48
CA ALA A 119 8.75 -0.93 -0.47
C ALA A 119 8.85 0.51 -0.96
N LEU A 120 7.97 1.33 -0.41
CA LEU A 120 8.02 2.78 -0.54
C LEU A 120 7.85 3.42 0.85
N ARG A 121 8.33 4.67 1.00
CA ARG A 121 8.16 5.50 2.20
C ARG A 121 7.67 6.86 1.82
N PHE A 122 6.64 7.30 2.53
CA PHE A 122 6.16 8.67 2.45
C PHE A 122 6.38 9.35 3.81
N VAL A 123 7.19 10.40 3.84
CA VAL A 123 7.62 11.05 5.09
C VAL A 123 6.49 11.90 5.64
N MET A 124 6.00 11.57 6.84
CA MET A 124 4.92 12.31 7.49
C MET A 124 5.42 13.54 8.23
N GLU A 125 6.56 13.39 8.93
CA GLU A 125 7.15 14.48 9.71
C GLU A 125 8.59 14.19 10.11
N GLY A 126 9.27 15.22 10.54
CA GLY A 126 10.65 15.17 11.05
C GLY A 126 11.66 15.72 10.07
N ARG A 127 12.92 15.71 10.51
CA ARG A 127 14.07 16.28 9.76
C ARG A 127 15.32 15.44 9.99
N GLY A 128 16.13 15.31 8.96
CA GLY A 128 17.40 14.58 9.03
C GLY A 128 17.29 13.09 8.77
N ALA A 129 16.12 12.62 8.31
CA ALA A 129 15.99 11.25 7.82
C ALA A 129 16.80 11.03 6.56
N TYR A 130 17.38 9.84 6.43
CA TYR A 130 18.03 9.38 5.21
C TYR A 130 17.70 7.92 4.93
N THR A 131 17.81 7.55 3.67
CA THR A 131 17.77 6.17 3.20
C THR A 131 18.95 5.93 2.27
N VAL A 132 19.60 4.78 2.36
CA VAL A 132 20.60 4.31 1.41
C VAL A 132 20.02 3.12 0.65
N VAL A 133 19.99 3.18 -0.67
CA VAL A 133 19.50 2.10 -1.54
C VAL A 133 20.59 1.76 -2.55
N ASP A 134 21.09 0.52 -2.55
CA ASP A 134 22.19 0.06 -3.38
C ASP A 134 23.38 1.06 -3.40
N GLY A 135 23.68 1.63 -2.23
CA GLY A 135 24.76 2.62 -2.04
C GLY A 135 24.33 4.07 -2.26
N GLU A 136 23.22 4.38 -2.90
CA GLU A 136 22.74 5.75 -3.07
C GLU A 136 22.11 6.29 -1.78
N LYS A 137 22.77 7.28 -1.17
CA LYS A 137 22.25 7.96 0.03
C LYS A 137 21.37 9.15 -0.34
N MET A 138 20.13 9.11 0.11
CA MET A 138 19.12 10.16 -0.07
C MET A 138 18.75 10.79 1.26
N THR A 139 18.79 12.11 1.35
CA THR A 139 18.25 12.86 2.49
C THR A 139 16.80 13.20 2.24
N LEU A 140 15.93 12.94 3.22
CA LEU A 140 14.49 12.99 3.08
C LEU A 140 13.93 14.25 3.74
N GLY A 141 13.08 14.95 3.00
CA GLY A 141 12.22 16.02 3.50
C GLY A 141 10.81 15.51 3.85
N ALA A 142 10.04 16.32 4.57
CA ALA A 142 8.64 16.00 4.83
C ALA A 142 7.86 15.86 3.51
N ARG A 143 7.03 14.82 3.41
CA ARG A 143 6.22 14.44 2.24
C ARG A 143 7.02 13.99 1.01
N ASP A 144 8.34 13.81 1.11
CA ASP A 144 9.11 13.12 0.06
C ASP A 144 8.68 11.66 -0.03
N LEU A 145 8.66 11.13 -1.27
CA LEU A 145 8.48 9.71 -1.53
C LEU A 145 9.84 9.07 -1.81
N VAL A 146 10.12 7.95 -1.15
CA VAL A 146 11.34 7.16 -1.36
C VAL A 146 10.99 5.72 -1.67
N LEU A 147 11.70 5.13 -2.62
CA LEU A 147 11.55 3.75 -3.05
C LEU A 147 12.69 2.88 -2.51
N THR A 148 12.34 1.68 -2.10
CA THR A 148 13.25 0.57 -1.89
C THR A 148 12.74 -0.62 -2.69
N PRO A 149 13.08 -0.71 -3.98
CA PRO A 149 12.57 -1.74 -4.86
C PRO A 149 13.00 -3.14 -4.41
N ASN A 150 12.29 -4.15 -4.88
CA ASN A 150 12.54 -5.55 -4.55
C ASN A 150 14.00 -5.96 -4.77
N GLY A 151 14.57 -6.65 -3.78
CA GLY A 151 15.93 -7.20 -3.82
C GLY A 151 17.05 -6.17 -3.68
N THR A 152 16.77 -4.88 -3.56
CA THR A 152 17.78 -3.84 -3.34
C THR A 152 18.26 -3.85 -1.89
N TRP A 153 19.57 -3.69 -1.69
CA TRP A 153 20.13 -3.44 -0.37
C TRP A 153 19.72 -2.06 0.13
N HIS A 154 19.22 -1.98 1.37
CA HIS A 154 18.82 -0.69 1.93
C HIS A 154 19.02 -0.64 3.45
N ASP A 155 19.28 0.57 3.92
CA ASP A 155 19.27 0.96 5.33
C ASP A 155 18.69 2.37 5.49
N HIS A 156 18.33 2.71 6.72
CA HIS A 156 17.70 3.98 7.05
C HIS A 156 18.24 4.51 8.35
N GLY A 157 18.23 5.83 8.50
CA GLY A 157 18.62 6.44 9.75
C GLY A 157 18.18 7.89 9.86
N ILE A 158 18.43 8.44 11.04
CA ILE A 158 18.22 9.85 11.32
C ILE A 158 19.57 10.43 11.72
N GLU A 159 19.98 11.52 11.08
CA GLU A 159 21.19 12.25 11.47
C GLU A 159 21.12 12.69 12.93
N ALA A 160 22.25 12.71 13.64
CA ALA A 160 22.28 13.03 15.07
C ALA A 160 21.74 14.43 15.42
N ASN A 161 21.83 15.38 14.46
CA ASN A 161 21.27 16.72 14.57
C ASN A 161 19.85 16.85 14.01
N GLY A 162 19.21 15.73 13.66
CA GLY A 162 17.84 15.66 13.20
C GLY A 162 16.80 15.81 14.31
N THR A 163 15.57 15.52 13.97
CA THR A 163 14.47 15.38 14.94
C THR A 163 13.88 13.98 14.83
N GLN A 164 13.02 13.56 15.78
CA GLN A 164 12.27 12.34 15.61
C GLN A 164 11.52 12.39 14.28
N CYS A 165 11.67 11.36 13.46
CA CYS A 165 11.02 11.25 12.16
C CYS A 165 9.98 10.14 12.19
N VAL A 166 8.89 10.39 11.47
CA VAL A 166 7.80 9.45 11.27
C VAL A 166 7.49 9.38 9.77
N TRP A 167 7.34 8.19 9.25
CA TRP A 167 6.91 7.96 7.86
C TRP A 167 5.97 6.78 7.75
N GLN A 168 5.16 6.80 6.71
CA GLN A 168 4.36 5.66 6.31
C GLN A 168 5.19 4.76 5.39
N ASP A 169 5.26 3.47 5.73
CA ASP A 169 5.76 2.42 4.85
C ASP A 169 4.61 1.80 4.07
N GLY A 170 4.81 1.55 2.77
CA GLY A 170 3.94 0.76 1.92
C GLY A 170 4.73 -0.37 1.27
N LEU A 171 4.25 -1.63 1.37
CA LEU A 171 4.92 -2.80 0.82
C LEU A 171 3.92 -3.77 0.18
N ASP A 172 4.41 -4.57 -0.76
CA ASP A 172 3.67 -5.67 -1.38
C ASP A 172 3.94 -7.05 -0.71
N ILE A 173 4.25 -7.05 0.59
CA ILE A 173 4.51 -8.28 1.37
C ILE A 173 3.40 -9.33 1.18
N PRO A 174 2.10 -9.00 1.24
CA PRO A 174 1.05 -10.00 1.05
C PRO A 174 1.08 -10.65 -0.33
N LEU A 175 1.47 -9.90 -1.37
CA LEU A 175 1.66 -10.45 -2.72
C LEU A 175 2.81 -11.44 -2.75
N MET A 176 3.98 -11.06 -2.21
CA MET A 176 5.15 -11.93 -2.16
C MET A 176 4.89 -13.21 -1.37
N ASN A 177 4.16 -13.12 -0.26
CA ASN A 177 3.75 -14.28 0.51
C ASN A 177 2.75 -15.17 -0.24
N SER A 178 1.81 -14.58 -1.00
CA SER A 178 0.86 -15.35 -1.81
C SER A 178 1.51 -16.10 -2.97
N LEU A 179 2.69 -15.67 -3.39
CA LEU A 179 3.49 -16.29 -4.44
C LEU A 179 4.58 -17.22 -3.89
N ASP A 180 4.66 -17.43 -2.58
CA ASP A 180 5.72 -18.17 -1.88
C ASP A 180 7.15 -17.69 -2.26
N ALA A 181 7.28 -16.39 -2.60
CA ALA A 181 8.50 -15.80 -3.16
C ALA A 181 9.23 -14.89 -2.17
N ASN A 182 8.74 -14.75 -0.93
CA ASN A 182 9.31 -13.81 0.03
C ASN A 182 10.59 -14.37 0.65
N PHE A 183 11.59 -13.50 0.78
CA PHE A 183 12.82 -13.78 1.54
C PHE A 183 13.34 -12.50 2.20
N TYR A 184 14.24 -12.66 3.17
CA TYR A 184 14.93 -11.59 3.87
C TYR A 184 16.41 -11.95 4.06
N GLU A 185 17.30 -11.02 3.77
CA GLU A 185 18.75 -11.18 3.96
C GLU A 185 19.31 -9.98 4.72
N VAL A 186 20.26 -10.25 5.62
CA VAL A 186 21.06 -9.24 6.32
C VAL A 186 22.32 -8.97 5.53
N HIS A 187 22.66 -7.70 5.36
CA HIS A 187 23.90 -7.32 4.67
C HIS A 187 25.12 -7.72 5.51
N PRO A 188 26.23 -8.19 4.89
CA PRO A 188 27.45 -8.54 5.63
C PRO A 188 28.04 -7.40 6.47
N GLN A 189 27.81 -6.16 6.05
CA GLN A 189 28.15 -4.96 6.80
C GLN A 189 26.89 -4.38 7.44
N LEU A 190 27.03 -3.84 8.65
CA LEU A 190 25.93 -3.26 9.41
C LEU A 190 25.22 -2.11 8.69
N MET A 191 25.98 -1.33 7.92
CA MET A 191 25.49 -0.22 7.08
C MET A 191 26.15 -0.30 5.71
N GLN A 192 25.47 0.18 4.69
CA GLN A 192 26.07 0.33 3.37
C GLN A 192 27.08 1.48 3.36
N THR A 193 28.14 1.32 2.56
CA THR A 193 29.02 2.45 2.23
C THR A 193 28.37 3.23 1.09
N PRO A 194 28.08 4.53 1.27
CA PRO A 194 27.54 5.35 0.20
C PRO A 194 28.45 5.34 -1.03
N ALA A 195 27.88 5.09 -2.19
CA ALA A 195 28.57 5.05 -3.47
C ALA A 195 27.78 5.84 -4.52
N PRO A 196 28.40 6.29 -5.62
CA PRO A 196 27.67 6.86 -6.74
C PRO A 196 26.65 5.87 -7.31
N LEU A 197 25.54 6.40 -7.84
CA LEU A 197 24.47 5.60 -8.46
C LEU A 197 25.02 4.64 -9.51
N SER A 198 24.75 3.36 -9.34
CA SER A 198 25.13 2.34 -10.34
C SER A 198 24.21 2.42 -11.55
N ARG A 199 24.78 2.47 -12.75
CA ARG A 199 24.03 2.38 -14.01
C ARG A 199 23.34 1.02 -14.20
N GLU A 200 23.72 0.00 -13.44
CA GLU A 200 23.08 -1.32 -13.47
C GLU A 200 21.60 -1.25 -13.08
N ASN A 201 21.22 -0.30 -12.24
CA ASN A 201 19.82 -0.10 -11.85
C ASN A 201 18.95 0.40 -13.01
N TRP A 202 19.52 0.95 -14.06
CA TRP A 202 18.77 1.47 -15.21
C TRP A 202 18.15 0.39 -16.10
N SER A 203 18.59 -0.86 -15.99
CA SER A 203 18.02 -2.02 -16.70
C SER A 203 17.01 -2.80 -15.88
N LYS A 204 16.73 -2.38 -14.65
CA LYS A 204 15.80 -3.05 -13.76
C LYS A 204 14.34 -2.68 -14.08
N PRO A 205 13.36 -3.52 -13.73
CA PRO A 205 11.95 -3.26 -14.00
C PRO A 205 11.32 -2.16 -13.11
N TYR A 206 12.04 -1.62 -12.14
CA TYR A 206 11.63 -0.53 -11.28
C TYR A 206 12.28 0.79 -11.67
N SER A 207 11.79 1.90 -11.11
CA SER A 207 12.38 3.21 -11.34
C SER A 207 13.84 3.29 -10.86
N PRO A 208 14.78 3.80 -11.68
CA PRO A 208 16.13 4.10 -11.23
C PRO A 208 16.21 5.35 -10.35
N GLN A 209 15.14 6.14 -10.30
CA GLN A 209 15.01 7.28 -9.40
C GLN A 209 14.37 6.79 -8.10
N PHE A 210 15.14 6.73 -7.02
CA PHE A 210 14.65 6.23 -5.73
C PHE A 210 13.99 7.30 -4.86
N GLN A 211 14.18 8.59 -5.17
CA GLN A 211 13.56 9.70 -4.43
C GLN A 211 12.78 10.62 -5.36
N TYR A 212 11.56 10.96 -4.93
CA TYR A 212 10.70 11.96 -5.55
C TYR A 212 10.42 13.05 -4.53
N ARG A 213 10.82 14.29 -4.85
CA ARG A 213 10.67 15.44 -3.97
C ARG A 213 9.22 15.91 -3.93
N TRP A 214 8.78 16.26 -2.74
CA TRP A 214 7.44 16.80 -2.54
C TRP A 214 7.17 18.05 -3.40
N ASP A 215 8.08 19.01 -3.40
CA ASP A 215 7.86 20.27 -4.12
C ASP A 215 7.65 20.08 -5.63
N ASP A 216 8.32 19.12 -6.23
CA ASP A 216 8.16 18.80 -7.65
C ASP A 216 6.84 18.08 -7.91
N ALA A 217 6.49 17.09 -7.09
CA ALA A 217 5.24 16.34 -7.20
C ALA A 217 4.01 17.25 -6.91
N TYR A 218 4.11 18.11 -5.89
CA TYR A 218 3.05 19.05 -5.56
C TYR A 218 2.83 20.10 -6.66
N ARG A 219 3.90 20.60 -7.29
CA ARG A 219 3.78 21.47 -8.46
C ARG A 219 3.10 20.73 -9.61
N ALA A 220 3.53 19.52 -9.89
CA ALA A 220 2.97 18.72 -10.98
C ALA A 220 1.48 18.40 -10.79
N VAL A 221 1.03 18.06 -9.57
CA VAL A 221 -0.39 17.79 -9.34
C VAL A 221 -1.26 19.06 -9.46
N ARG A 222 -0.72 20.23 -9.11
CA ARG A 222 -1.43 21.50 -9.31
C ARG A 222 -1.61 21.88 -10.78
N GLU A 223 -0.69 21.47 -11.63
CA GLU A 223 -0.70 21.71 -13.07
C GLU A 223 -1.46 20.62 -13.86
N ALA A 224 -1.75 19.48 -13.23
CA ALA A 224 -2.45 18.37 -13.87
C ALA A 224 -3.89 18.73 -14.26
N ASP A 225 -4.37 18.12 -15.32
CA ASP A 225 -5.78 18.23 -15.72
C ASP A 225 -6.70 17.55 -14.69
N ARG A 226 -7.91 18.08 -14.58
CA ARG A 226 -8.92 17.47 -13.71
C ARG A 226 -9.58 16.29 -14.38
N THR A 227 -9.77 15.23 -13.61
CA THR A 227 -10.60 14.09 -13.99
C THR A 227 -11.94 14.12 -13.22
N PRO A 228 -13.00 13.52 -13.75
CA PRO A 228 -14.30 13.48 -13.08
C PRO A 228 -14.27 12.71 -11.75
N TYR A 229 -13.39 11.70 -11.63
CA TYR A 229 -13.43 10.71 -10.55
C TYR A 229 -12.36 10.93 -9.49
N ASP A 230 -11.26 11.65 -9.82
CA ASP A 230 -10.10 11.77 -8.93
C ASP A 230 -9.64 13.23 -8.73
N GLY A 231 -10.36 14.23 -9.27
CA GLY A 231 -9.87 15.60 -9.25
C GLY A 231 -8.61 15.76 -10.10
N ARG A 232 -7.54 16.34 -9.57
CA ARG A 232 -6.24 16.43 -10.24
C ARG A 232 -5.32 15.33 -9.73
N VAL A 233 -4.68 14.59 -10.64
CA VAL A 233 -3.81 13.47 -10.27
C VAL A 233 -2.44 13.63 -10.90
N TYR A 234 -1.40 13.43 -10.09
CA TYR A 234 -0.02 13.25 -10.52
C TYR A 234 0.43 11.85 -10.14
N GLU A 235 0.72 11.01 -11.14
CA GLU A 235 1.32 9.70 -10.93
C GLU A 235 2.84 9.81 -10.85
N TYR A 236 3.45 9.27 -9.80
CA TYR A 236 4.88 9.08 -9.75
C TYR A 236 5.28 8.03 -10.80
N ARG A 237 6.17 8.38 -11.69
CA ARG A 237 6.52 7.55 -12.85
C ARG A 237 8.00 7.22 -12.88
N ASN A 238 8.31 6.06 -13.42
CA ASN A 238 9.66 5.70 -13.81
C ASN A 238 10.10 6.63 -14.95
N PRO A 239 11.16 7.45 -14.78
CA PRO A 239 11.55 8.45 -15.75
C PRO A 239 12.08 7.86 -17.08
N LEU A 240 12.47 6.59 -17.11
CA LEU A 240 12.95 5.93 -18.32
C LEU A 240 11.80 5.34 -19.16
N THR A 241 10.78 4.82 -18.51
CA THR A 241 9.71 4.07 -19.19
C THR A 241 8.39 4.82 -19.26
N GLY A 242 8.23 5.85 -18.43
CA GLY A 242 6.93 6.51 -18.20
C GLY A 242 5.89 5.64 -17.49
N GLY A 243 6.24 4.41 -17.17
CA GLY A 243 5.38 3.46 -16.45
C GLY A 243 5.41 3.63 -14.92
N PRO A 244 4.84 2.66 -14.18
CA PRO A 244 4.81 2.69 -12.72
C PRO A 244 6.22 2.66 -12.11
N ILE A 245 6.35 3.18 -10.90
CA ILE A 245 7.62 3.25 -10.17
C ILE A 245 8.18 1.86 -9.81
N MET A 246 7.30 0.88 -9.62
CA MET A 246 7.65 -0.52 -9.35
C MET A 246 6.71 -1.45 -10.12
N PRO A 247 7.11 -2.69 -10.42
CA PRO A 247 6.29 -3.63 -11.19
C PRO A 247 4.95 -3.95 -10.55
N THR A 248 4.88 -3.95 -9.23
CA THR A 248 3.75 -4.40 -8.42
C THR A 248 2.96 -3.26 -7.79
N MET A 249 3.60 -2.09 -7.64
CA MET A 249 3.01 -0.92 -6.97
C MET A 249 3.19 0.37 -7.77
N ALA A 250 2.16 1.20 -7.77
CA ALA A 250 2.22 2.59 -8.20
C ALA A 250 1.91 3.52 -7.03
N ALA A 251 2.28 4.80 -7.17
CA ALA A 251 1.95 5.85 -6.22
C ALA A 251 1.50 7.10 -6.95
N GLN A 252 0.69 7.92 -6.28
CA GLN A 252 0.17 9.15 -6.85
C GLN A 252 -0.13 10.21 -5.77
N LEU A 253 -0.19 11.46 -6.21
CA LEU A 253 -0.84 12.55 -5.49
C LEU A 253 -2.19 12.84 -6.15
N GLN A 254 -3.20 13.06 -5.32
CA GLN A 254 -4.53 13.49 -5.73
C GLN A 254 -4.82 14.83 -5.04
N LEU A 255 -5.15 15.87 -5.82
CA LEU A 255 -5.51 17.18 -5.30
C LEU A 255 -6.98 17.45 -5.55
N LEU A 256 -7.69 17.76 -4.46
CA LEU A 256 -9.09 18.17 -4.45
C LEU A 256 -9.17 19.65 -4.06
N ALA A 257 -9.88 20.43 -4.85
CA ALA A 257 -10.15 21.82 -4.51
C ALA A 257 -11.15 21.92 -3.33
N LYS A 258 -11.15 23.05 -2.63
CA LYS A 258 -12.12 23.30 -1.58
C LYS A 258 -13.56 23.15 -2.09
N GLY A 259 -14.35 22.33 -1.40
CA GLY A 259 -15.75 22.06 -1.73
C GLY A 259 -15.94 21.12 -2.91
N GLU A 260 -14.86 20.60 -3.48
CA GLU A 260 -14.93 19.63 -4.57
C GLU A 260 -15.48 18.28 -4.09
N THR A 261 -16.27 17.65 -4.93
CA THR A 261 -16.73 16.26 -4.79
C THR A 261 -16.50 15.55 -6.12
N THR A 262 -15.86 14.38 -6.08
CA THR A 262 -15.60 13.56 -7.27
C THR A 262 -16.81 12.69 -7.64
N GLY A 263 -16.83 12.21 -8.86
CA GLY A 263 -17.75 11.16 -9.30
C GLY A 263 -17.50 9.85 -8.56
N ALA A 264 -18.51 8.99 -8.50
CA ALA A 264 -18.39 7.67 -7.92
C ALA A 264 -17.95 6.66 -8.98
N HIS A 265 -16.93 5.85 -8.66
CA HIS A 265 -16.45 4.76 -9.50
C HIS A 265 -15.91 3.61 -8.66
N ARG A 266 -15.58 2.51 -9.31
CA ARG A 266 -14.97 1.32 -8.71
C ARG A 266 -13.96 0.72 -9.66
N HIS A 267 -12.91 0.12 -9.13
CA HIS A 267 -11.92 -0.65 -9.90
C HIS A 267 -11.42 -1.86 -9.11
N THR A 268 -10.89 -2.86 -9.82
CA THR A 268 -10.13 -3.93 -9.18
C THR A 268 -8.75 -3.40 -8.79
N GLY A 269 -8.17 -4.02 -7.77
CA GLY A 269 -6.98 -3.51 -7.07
C GLY A 269 -7.36 -2.66 -5.87
N SER A 270 -6.45 -2.56 -4.93
CA SER A 270 -6.64 -1.85 -3.67
C SER A 270 -5.76 -0.61 -3.60
N VAL A 271 -6.20 0.38 -2.83
CA VAL A 271 -5.45 1.62 -2.63
C VAL A 271 -5.34 1.93 -1.14
N ILE A 272 -4.17 2.38 -0.73
CA ILE A 272 -3.95 2.98 0.60
C ILE A 272 -3.72 4.47 0.39
N TYR A 273 -4.52 5.27 1.05
CA TYR A 273 -4.41 6.72 1.05
C TYR A 273 -3.80 7.23 2.35
N GLN A 274 -3.04 8.31 2.25
CA GLN A 274 -2.65 9.17 3.38
C GLN A 274 -3.01 10.61 3.05
N VAL A 275 -3.62 11.30 4.00
CA VAL A 275 -3.91 12.73 3.86
C VAL A 275 -2.62 13.52 4.10
N ALA A 276 -2.00 13.99 3.01
CA ALA A 276 -0.78 14.78 3.07
C ALA A 276 -1.05 16.23 3.53
N GLN A 277 -2.20 16.79 3.14
CA GLN A 277 -2.64 18.13 3.52
C GLN A 277 -4.17 18.23 3.51
N GLY A 278 -4.72 19.11 4.35
CA GLY A 278 -6.12 19.46 4.33
C GLY A 278 -7.05 18.46 5.02
N SER A 279 -8.34 18.61 4.75
CA SER A 279 -9.41 17.82 5.37
C SER A 279 -10.58 17.59 4.41
N GLY A 280 -11.28 16.49 4.61
CA GLY A 280 -12.40 16.11 3.75
C GLY A 280 -13.04 14.79 4.17
N TRP A 281 -13.61 14.12 3.20
CA TRP A 281 -14.32 12.86 3.42
C TRP A 281 -14.19 11.93 2.22
N SER A 282 -14.35 10.64 2.49
CA SER A 282 -14.49 9.61 1.46
C SER A 282 -15.73 8.77 1.76
N GLU A 283 -16.48 8.45 0.73
CA GLU A 283 -17.54 7.47 0.79
C GLU A 283 -17.08 6.22 0.07
N ILE A 284 -16.95 5.10 0.80
CA ILE A 284 -16.40 3.84 0.30
C ILE A 284 -17.35 2.72 0.66
N ALA A 285 -17.87 2.01 -0.33
CA ALA A 285 -18.87 0.95 -0.15
C ALA A 285 -20.06 1.38 0.70
N GLY A 286 -20.56 2.62 0.52
CA GLY A 286 -21.67 3.21 1.26
C GLY A 286 -21.34 3.67 2.68
N GLN A 287 -20.08 3.59 3.12
CA GLN A 287 -19.61 4.10 4.41
C GLN A 287 -18.90 5.44 4.22
N ARG A 288 -19.27 6.43 5.03
CA ARG A 288 -18.61 7.74 5.01
C ARG A 288 -17.54 7.83 6.08
N PHE A 289 -16.35 8.28 5.67
CA PHE A 289 -15.17 8.49 6.50
C PHE A 289 -14.75 9.95 6.42
N GLU A 290 -14.71 10.63 7.57
CA GLU A 290 -14.17 11.98 7.69
C GLU A 290 -12.68 11.91 8.00
N TRP A 291 -11.84 12.58 7.22
CA TRP A 291 -10.39 12.54 7.38
C TRP A 291 -9.77 13.93 7.44
N GLY A 292 -8.63 14.01 8.06
CA GLY A 292 -7.75 15.19 8.17
C GLY A 292 -6.30 14.80 7.99
N GLU A 293 -5.40 15.78 8.06
CA GLU A 293 -3.97 15.59 7.81
C GLU A 293 -3.37 14.44 8.61
N LYS A 294 -2.54 13.61 7.96
CA LYS A 294 -1.89 12.39 8.43
C LYS A 294 -2.83 11.18 8.69
N ASP A 295 -4.14 11.32 8.52
CA ASP A 295 -5.01 10.15 8.56
C ASP A 295 -4.68 9.22 7.39
N ILE A 296 -4.83 7.90 7.62
CA ILE A 296 -4.57 6.86 6.61
C ILE A 296 -5.84 6.05 6.44
N PHE A 297 -6.22 5.73 5.20
CA PHE A 297 -7.39 4.90 4.96
C PHE A 297 -7.19 3.92 3.80
N ALA A 298 -7.92 2.82 3.87
CA ALA A 298 -7.87 1.73 2.91
C ALA A 298 -9.11 1.71 2.03
N LEU A 299 -8.88 1.64 0.72
CA LEU A 299 -9.87 1.38 -0.32
C LEU A 299 -9.73 -0.07 -0.79
N PRO A 300 -10.67 -0.96 -0.47
CA PRO A 300 -10.67 -2.32 -0.98
C PRO A 300 -10.95 -2.39 -2.49
N SER A 301 -10.43 -3.44 -3.13
CA SER A 301 -10.75 -3.76 -4.53
C SER A 301 -12.27 -3.79 -4.77
N TRP A 302 -12.71 -3.24 -5.89
CA TRP A 302 -14.10 -3.19 -6.35
C TRP A 302 -15.09 -2.43 -5.47
N ALA A 303 -14.63 -1.74 -4.43
CA ALA A 303 -15.47 -0.88 -3.61
C ALA A 303 -15.84 0.39 -4.38
N LEU A 304 -17.14 0.67 -4.53
CA LEU A 304 -17.62 1.95 -5.07
C LEU A 304 -17.16 3.06 -4.14
N HIS A 305 -16.52 4.09 -4.69
CA HIS A 305 -15.96 5.16 -3.88
C HIS A 305 -15.99 6.52 -4.59
N ARG A 306 -16.00 7.57 -3.75
CA ARG A 306 -15.83 8.97 -4.13
C ARG A 306 -15.22 9.75 -2.98
N HIS A 307 -14.66 10.92 -3.28
CA HIS A 307 -14.02 11.78 -2.32
C HIS A 307 -14.59 13.19 -2.36
N GLY A 308 -14.51 13.90 -1.24
CA GLY A 308 -14.86 15.31 -1.16
C GLY A 308 -13.94 16.04 -0.19
N ALA A 309 -13.68 17.33 -0.43
CA ALA A 309 -12.78 18.15 0.36
C ALA A 309 -13.49 19.33 1.00
N TYR A 310 -13.26 19.57 2.29
CA TYR A 310 -13.76 20.75 3.02
C TYR A 310 -12.92 21.98 2.78
N GLU A 311 -11.64 21.78 2.56
CA GLU A 311 -10.64 22.76 2.15
C GLU A 311 -9.78 22.14 1.03
N GLU A 312 -8.84 22.88 0.42
CA GLU A 312 -7.91 22.26 -0.54
C GLU A 312 -7.17 21.13 0.15
N ALA A 313 -7.25 19.93 -0.42
CA ALA A 313 -6.68 18.74 0.17
C ALA A 313 -5.80 17.98 -0.82
N VAL A 314 -4.71 17.43 -0.32
CA VAL A 314 -3.81 16.55 -1.08
C VAL A 314 -3.75 15.20 -0.41
N LEU A 315 -4.12 14.18 -1.17
CA LEU A 315 -4.01 12.78 -0.76
C LEU A 315 -2.79 12.17 -1.46
N PHE A 316 -1.87 11.64 -0.70
CA PHE A 316 -0.89 10.67 -1.20
C PHE A 316 -1.54 9.30 -1.22
N SER A 317 -1.29 8.50 -2.25
CA SER A 317 -1.75 7.11 -2.27
C SER A 317 -0.75 6.20 -2.97
N PHE A 318 -0.82 4.90 -2.61
CA PHE A 318 -0.17 3.84 -3.35
C PHE A 318 -1.13 2.67 -3.53
N ASN A 319 -0.91 1.88 -4.58
CA ASN A 319 -1.85 0.88 -5.03
C ASN A 319 -1.15 -0.33 -5.68
N ASP A 320 -1.89 -1.43 -5.84
CA ASP A 320 -1.45 -2.65 -6.50
C ASP A 320 -1.95 -2.76 -7.97
N LEU A 321 -2.38 -1.65 -8.56
CA LEU A 321 -2.89 -1.63 -9.95
C LEU A 321 -1.88 -2.11 -10.99
N PRO A 322 -0.56 -1.86 -10.88
CA PRO A 322 0.40 -2.44 -11.82
C PRO A 322 0.36 -3.97 -11.86
N ALA A 323 0.25 -4.63 -10.70
CA ALA A 323 0.09 -6.08 -10.64
C ALA A 323 -1.23 -6.52 -11.27
N MET A 324 -2.35 -5.82 -10.99
CA MET A 324 -3.64 -6.12 -11.61
C MET A 324 -3.60 -6.01 -13.14
N ARG A 325 -2.92 -4.99 -13.66
CA ARG A 325 -2.77 -4.79 -15.13
C ARG A 325 -1.86 -5.84 -15.76
N ALA A 326 -0.73 -6.14 -15.13
CA ALA A 326 0.21 -7.16 -15.61
C ALA A 326 -0.42 -8.56 -15.71
N LEU A 327 -1.34 -8.87 -14.78
CA LEU A 327 -2.08 -10.14 -14.73
C LEU A 327 -3.39 -10.11 -15.55
N ALA A 328 -3.70 -9.02 -16.27
CA ALA A 328 -4.95 -8.81 -17.01
C ALA A 328 -6.22 -8.87 -16.14
N LEU A 329 -6.11 -8.50 -14.85
CA LEU A 329 -7.19 -8.52 -13.87
C LEU A 329 -7.83 -7.13 -13.64
N TYR A 330 -7.27 -6.07 -14.26
CA TYR A 330 -7.81 -4.72 -14.10
C TYR A 330 -9.19 -4.59 -14.75
N ARG A 331 -10.13 -4.12 -13.97
CA ARG A 331 -11.48 -3.74 -14.39
C ARG A 331 -11.87 -2.46 -13.69
N GLU A 332 -12.64 -1.64 -14.37
CA GLU A 332 -13.19 -0.39 -13.86
C GLU A 332 -14.66 -0.27 -14.29
N ALA A 333 -15.47 0.36 -13.46
CA ALA A 333 -16.86 0.68 -13.75
C ALA A 333 -17.28 1.96 -13.02
N GLU A 334 -18.11 2.73 -13.67
CA GLU A 334 -18.85 3.83 -13.07
C GLU A 334 -20.08 3.28 -12.30
N GLU A 335 -20.76 4.15 -11.57
CA GLU A 335 -21.97 3.79 -10.83
C GLU A 335 -23.12 3.37 -11.77
#